data_909e6cc2f2ba07712f83ef8d9179b890
#
_entry.id   909e6cc2f2ba07712f83ef8d9179b890
#
_cell.length_a   1.000
_cell.length_b   1.000
_cell.length_c   1.000
_cell.angle_alpha   90.00
_cell.angle_beta   90.00
_cell.angle_gamma   90.00
#
_symmetry.space_group_name_H-M   'P 1'
#
loop_
_entity.id
_entity.type
_entity.pdbx_description
1 polymer ?
#
loop_
_entity_poly.entity_id
_entity_poly.type
_entity_poly.pdbx_seq_one_letter_code
_entity_poly.pdbx_strand_id
1 'polypeptide(L)'
;TEYKDEVILLCRVAESVICKNEDEVCIPVVKKVDGKDEIQVITYRKSECPQLDFSDTRHVSKRGEKKSDILNLTSLSHLRIARSKDGIHFEVDEHPAIFPLAEEESWGMEDPRITKIDDIYYINYTSVTENGAGTSLISTKDFCTFERHGIIFAPENKDVTIFPQKINGKYVAFNRPVPGGIGNPQMWIAKSPDLIHWGEQRHFCGISSDTESWDDGRIGGGAVPFLTDKGWVKIYHAADRNDRYCLGAFLLDEKDPSIVLAKTKDPILEPQEKYETNGFFGNVVFTCGCLVNDNKVIIYYGAADDKICRADFELDDLFAAMEYIDI
;
A
#
# COMPACT_ATOMS: atom_id res chain seq x y z
N THR A 1 5.99 11.59 5.24
CA THR A 1 5.62 13.01 5.22
C THR A 1 6.42 13.79 6.25
N GLU A 2 6.42 15.10 6.14
CA GLU A 2 7.00 16.01 7.15
C GLU A 2 5.90 16.64 8.01
N TYR A 3 6.14 16.75 9.30
CA TYR A 3 5.28 17.43 10.26
C TYR A 3 6.12 18.18 11.29
N LYS A 4 5.97 19.51 11.37
CA LYS A 4 6.86 20.38 12.13
C LYS A 4 8.32 20.16 11.66
N ASP A 5 9.21 19.86 12.60
CA ASP A 5 10.65 19.65 12.31
C ASP A 5 11.01 18.15 12.28
N GLU A 6 10.03 17.27 12.00
CA GLU A 6 10.23 15.83 12.02
C GLU A 6 9.70 15.17 10.75
N VAL A 7 10.37 14.10 10.34
CA VAL A 7 9.85 13.14 9.35
C VAL A 7 8.98 12.13 10.08
N ILE A 8 7.76 11.95 9.58
CA ILE A 8 6.77 11.01 10.11
C ILE A 8 6.59 9.87 9.13
N LEU A 9 6.74 8.64 9.62
CA LEU A 9 6.32 7.42 8.93
C LEU A 9 5.14 6.80 9.68
N LEU A 10 4.19 6.25 8.93
CA LEU A 10 3.19 5.32 9.45
C LEU A 10 3.65 3.91 9.09
N CYS A 11 4.04 3.17 10.10
CA CYS A 11 4.53 1.81 9.95
C CYS A 11 3.36 0.83 10.14
N ARG A 12 3.15 -0.06 9.15
CA ARG A 12 2.33 -1.24 9.36
C ARG A 12 3.07 -2.19 10.29
N VAL A 13 2.42 -2.57 11.38
CA VAL A 13 2.93 -3.56 12.32
C VAL A 13 1.95 -4.73 12.35
N ALA A 14 2.40 -5.90 11.92
CA ALA A 14 1.60 -7.12 11.92
C ALA A 14 1.98 -7.99 13.12
N GLU A 15 1.00 -8.33 13.93
CA GLU A 15 1.19 -9.14 15.14
C GLU A 15 0.45 -10.46 15.01
N SER A 16 1.11 -11.55 15.38
CA SER A 16 0.57 -12.91 15.38
C SER A 16 0.43 -13.44 16.80
N VAL A 17 -0.50 -14.36 16.98
CA VAL A 17 -0.66 -15.08 18.26
C VAL A 17 0.24 -16.30 18.27
N ILE A 18 1.03 -16.46 19.33
CA ILE A 18 1.83 -17.67 19.54
C ILE A 18 0.91 -18.80 19.99
N CYS A 19 0.80 -19.83 19.16
CA CYS A 19 0.04 -21.03 19.51
C CYS A 19 0.74 -21.88 20.58
N LYS A 20 -0.03 -22.58 21.39
CA LYS A 20 0.50 -23.44 22.46
C LYS A 20 1.05 -24.77 21.94
N ASN A 21 0.62 -25.19 20.75
CA ASN A 21 0.99 -26.46 20.19
C ASN A 21 1.13 -26.37 18.64
N GLU A 22 1.95 -27.22 18.02
CA GLU A 22 2.26 -27.21 16.59
C GLU A 22 1.07 -27.61 15.71
N ASP A 23 0.08 -28.32 16.25
CA ASP A 23 -1.16 -28.67 15.54
C ASP A 23 -2.15 -27.48 15.45
N GLU A 24 -1.90 -26.39 16.17
CA GLU A 24 -2.77 -25.24 16.22
C GLU A 24 -2.30 -24.10 15.30
N VAL A 25 -3.26 -23.37 14.72
CA VAL A 25 -3.07 -22.07 14.08
C VAL A 25 -4.00 -21.08 14.76
N CYS A 26 -3.42 -20.06 15.41
CA CYS A 26 -4.13 -19.07 16.20
C CYS A 26 -4.19 -17.75 15.42
N ILE A 27 -5.39 -17.26 15.17
CA ILE A 27 -5.65 -16.14 14.29
C ILE A 27 -6.28 -15.00 15.10
N PRO A 28 -5.60 -13.85 15.23
CA PRO A 28 -6.20 -12.67 15.82
C PRO A 28 -7.16 -12.00 14.84
N VAL A 29 -8.36 -11.69 15.32
CA VAL A 29 -9.36 -10.90 14.58
C VAL A 29 -9.99 -9.87 15.50
N VAL A 30 -10.41 -8.74 14.97
CA VAL A 30 -11.16 -7.75 15.75
C VAL A 30 -12.65 -8.04 15.62
N LYS A 31 -13.34 -8.13 16.75
CA LYS A 31 -14.80 -8.34 16.80
C LYS A 31 -15.47 -7.37 17.76
N LYS A 32 -16.74 -7.09 17.51
CA LYS A 32 -17.56 -6.31 18.43
C LYS A 32 -18.02 -7.19 19.59
N VAL A 33 -17.58 -6.86 20.80
CA VAL A 33 -17.97 -7.53 22.05
C VAL A 33 -18.53 -6.46 22.99
N ASP A 34 -19.78 -6.60 23.38
CA ASP A 34 -20.50 -5.64 24.24
C ASP A 34 -20.37 -4.17 23.74
N GLY A 35 -20.40 -3.98 22.42
CA GLY A 35 -20.31 -2.68 21.78
C GLY A 35 -18.90 -2.11 21.64
N LYS A 36 -17.85 -2.83 22.09
CA LYS A 36 -16.43 -2.46 21.98
C LYS A 36 -15.72 -3.33 20.95
N ASP A 37 -14.73 -2.74 20.29
CA ASP A 37 -13.85 -3.49 19.40
C ASP A 37 -12.76 -4.18 20.22
N GLU A 38 -12.73 -5.52 20.16
CA GLU A 38 -11.82 -6.35 20.96
C GLU A 38 -11.14 -7.40 20.07
N ILE A 39 -9.89 -7.74 20.40
CA ILE A 39 -9.18 -8.84 19.75
C ILE A 39 -9.77 -10.15 20.26
N GLN A 40 -10.22 -10.98 19.33
CA GLN A 40 -10.59 -12.37 19.57
C GLN A 40 -9.62 -13.29 18.85
N VAL A 41 -9.35 -14.47 19.40
CA VAL A 41 -8.47 -15.47 18.78
C VAL A 41 -9.31 -16.64 18.26
N ILE A 42 -9.27 -16.84 16.95
CA ILE A 42 -9.81 -18.05 16.32
C ILE A 42 -8.70 -19.09 16.30
N THR A 43 -8.97 -20.30 16.76
CA THR A 43 -8.00 -21.40 16.77
C THR A 43 -8.49 -22.52 15.86
N TYR A 44 -7.69 -22.87 14.87
CA TYR A 44 -7.86 -24.06 14.04
C TYR A 44 -6.90 -25.16 14.50
N ARG A 45 -7.38 -26.40 14.59
CA ARG A 45 -6.53 -27.58 14.73
C ARG A 45 -6.34 -28.23 13.37
N LYS A 46 -5.10 -28.29 12.90
CA LYS A 46 -4.75 -28.81 11.57
C LYS A 46 -5.26 -30.23 11.37
N SER A 47 -5.12 -31.08 12.39
CA SER A 47 -5.61 -32.46 12.40
C SER A 47 -7.13 -32.61 12.28
N GLU A 48 -7.89 -31.62 12.78
CA GLU A 48 -9.35 -31.60 12.75
C GLU A 48 -9.92 -30.91 11.49
N CYS A 49 -9.08 -30.21 10.70
CA CYS A 49 -9.48 -29.41 9.54
C CYS A 49 -8.76 -29.85 8.25
N PRO A 50 -8.90 -31.13 7.78
CA PRO A 50 -8.20 -31.62 6.60
C PRO A 50 -8.61 -30.92 5.29
N GLN A 51 -9.76 -30.21 5.28
CA GLN A 51 -10.26 -29.41 4.16
C GLN A 51 -9.57 -28.05 4.02
N LEU A 52 -8.77 -27.64 5.02
CA LEU A 52 -8.05 -26.37 5.01
C LEU A 52 -6.59 -26.55 4.62
N ASP A 53 -6.04 -25.50 4.01
CA ASP A 53 -4.63 -25.38 3.67
C ASP A 53 -3.95 -24.40 4.64
N PHE A 54 -2.87 -24.87 5.29
CA PHE A 54 -2.04 -24.13 6.24
C PHE A 54 -0.59 -24.03 5.75
N SER A 55 -0.33 -24.31 4.46
CA SER A 55 1.02 -24.32 3.90
C SER A 55 1.60 -22.90 3.75
N ASP A 56 0.76 -21.92 3.47
CA ASP A 56 1.15 -20.51 3.49
C ASP A 56 1.00 -19.95 4.91
N THR A 57 2.09 -19.47 5.48
CA THR A 57 2.09 -18.94 6.86
C THR A 57 1.33 -17.62 7.02
N ARG A 58 0.95 -16.96 5.92
CA ARG A 58 0.29 -15.65 5.91
C ARG A 58 -1.23 -15.75 6.02
N HIS A 59 -1.82 -16.88 5.62
CA HIS A 59 -3.26 -17.06 5.63
C HIS A 59 -3.68 -18.53 5.78
N VAL A 60 -4.94 -18.72 6.13
CA VAL A 60 -5.62 -20.02 6.05
C VAL A 60 -6.59 -19.97 4.88
N SER A 61 -6.57 -20.97 4.01
CA SER A 61 -7.44 -21.06 2.85
C SER A 61 -8.11 -22.44 2.75
N LYS A 62 -9.09 -22.57 1.87
CA LYS A 62 -9.65 -23.87 1.54
C LYS A 62 -8.70 -24.65 0.61
N ARG A 63 -8.57 -25.95 0.87
CA ARG A 63 -7.68 -26.81 0.08
C ARG A 63 -8.26 -27.10 -1.29
N GLY A 64 -7.46 -26.92 -2.34
CA GLY A 64 -7.81 -27.29 -3.73
C GLY A 64 -8.68 -26.28 -4.46
N GLU A 65 -8.97 -25.12 -3.87
CA GLU A 65 -9.72 -24.05 -4.49
C GLU A 65 -8.81 -22.88 -4.93
N LYS A 66 -9.38 -21.91 -5.65
CA LYS A 66 -8.62 -20.79 -6.22
C LYS A 66 -8.13 -19.81 -5.16
N LYS A 67 -7.17 -18.95 -5.51
CA LYS A 67 -6.62 -17.85 -4.66
C LYS A 67 -7.67 -16.97 -3.93
N SER A 68 -8.95 -17.05 -4.28
CA SER A 68 -10.08 -16.31 -3.70
C SER A 68 -10.63 -16.87 -2.39
N ASP A 69 -10.12 -18.01 -1.92
CA ASP A 69 -10.72 -18.72 -0.78
C ASP A 69 -9.91 -18.59 0.51
N ILE A 70 -9.28 -17.43 0.70
CA ILE A 70 -8.67 -17.05 1.97
C ILE A 70 -9.79 -16.90 3.00
N LEU A 71 -9.68 -17.68 4.07
CA LEU A 71 -10.65 -17.66 5.17
C LEU A 71 -10.24 -16.70 6.29
N ASN A 72 -8.95 -16.56 6.52
CA ASN A 72 -8.37 -15.67 7.52
C ASN A 72 -6.92 -15.34 7.19
N LEU A 73 -6.47 -14.15 7.59
CA LEU A 73 -5.05 -13.81 7.71
C LEU A 73 -4.54 -14.29 9.07
N THR A 74 -3.28 -14.71 9.14
CA THR A 74 -2.66 -15.27 10.37
C THR A 74 -2.10 -14.20 11.31
N SER A 75 -2.11 -12.95 10.88
CA SER A 75 -1.70 -11.80 11.66
C SER A 75 -2.73 -10.68 11.58
N LEU A 76 -2.74 -9.81 12.59
CA LEU A 76 -3.53 -8.59 12.64
C LEU A 76 -2.59 -7.38 12.51
N SER A 77 -2.80 -6.58 11.50
CA SER A 77 -2.00 -5.37 11.26
C SER A 77 -2.68 -4.13 11.83
N HIS A 78 -1.89 -3.26 12.43
CA HIS A 78 -2.26 -1.92 12.89
C HIS A 78 -1.18 -0.91 12.47
N LEU A 79 -1.41 0.39 12.72
CA LEU A 79 -0.48 1.43 12.33
C LEU A 79 0.17 2.08 13.55
N ARG A 80 1.52 2.14 13.55
CA ARG A 80 2.34 2.88 14.51
C ARG A 80 3.02 4.06 13.83
N ILE A 81 3.21 5.13 14.58
CA ILE A 81 3.99 6.28 14.11
C ILE A 81 5.45 6.04 14.43
N ALA A 82 6.31 6.35 13.47
CA ALA A 82 7.74 6.50 13.67
C ALA A 82 8.13 7.95 13.37
N ARG A 83 9.00 8.53 14.21
CA ARG A 83 9.44 9.93 14.17
C ARG A 83 10.94 10.01 14.00
N SER A 84 11.41 10.97 13.21
CA SER A 84 12.82 11.21 13.00
C SER A 84 13.10 12.70 12.75
N LYS A 85 14.19 13.22 13.31
CA LYS A 85 14.68 14.59 13.02
C LYS A 85 15.65 14.65 11.84
N ASP A 86 16.28 13.55 11.51
CA ASP A 86 17.28 13.46 10.43
C ASP A 86 16.82 12.62 9.22
N GLY A 87 15.62 11.99 9.33
CA GLY A 87 15.09 11.11 8.29
C GLY A 87 15.85 9.78 8.13
N ILE A 88 16.73 9.43 9.08
CA ILE A 88 17.52 8.20 9.07
C ILE A 88 17.27 7.37 10.34
N HIS A 89 17.33 8.00 11.50
CA HIS A 89 17.13 7.34 12.78
C HIS A 89 15.70 7.61 13.26
N PHE A 90 14.90 6.57 13.35
CA PHE A 90 13.49 6.66 13.72
C PHE A 90 13.23 6.05 15.09
N GLU A 91 12.43 6.74 15.88
CA GLU A 91 11.81 6.20 17.08
C GLU A 91 10.37 5.80 16.75
N VAL A 92 10.03 4.53 16.99
CA VAL A 92 8.68 3.98 16.75
C VAL A 92 7.89 4.05 18.04
N ASP A 93 6.67 4.61 17.98
CA ASP A 93 5.77 4.69 19.13
C ASP A 93 5.47 3.27 19.66
N GLU A 94 5.48 3.09 20.98
CA GLU A 94 5.26 1.79 21.64
C GLU A 94 3.85 1.25 21.38
N HIS A 95 2.86 2.12 21.29
CA HIS A 95 1.47 1.76 21.08
C HIS A 95 0.98 2.12 19.68
N PRO A 96 -0.03 1.40 19.16
CA PRO A 96 -0.69 1.75 17.91
C PRO A 96 -1.26 3.18 17.95
N ALA A 97 -0.96 3.99 16.94
CA ALA A 97 -1.63 5.27 16.73
C ALA A 97 -3.03 5.07 16.15
N ILE A 98 -3.18 4.05 15.30
CA ILE A 98 -4.46 3.68 14.69
C ILE A 98 -4.60 2.17 14.82
N PHE A 99 -5.69 1.74 15.48
CA PHE A 99 -6.02 0.34 15.70
C PHE A 99 -7.24 -0.05 14.89
N PRO A 100 -7.31 -1.29 14.32
CA PRO A 100 -8.41 -1.74 13.49
C PRO A 100 -9.78 -1.74 14.20
N LEU A 101 -10.85 -1.46 13.44
CA LEU A 101 -12.24 -1.60 13.89
C LEU A 101 -12.87 -2.89 13.34
N ALA A 102 -13.79 -3.47 14.09
CA ALA A 102 -14.43 -4.73 13.74
C ALA A 102 -15.22 -4.70 12.43
N GLU A 103 -15.85 -3.57 12.12
CA GLU A 103 -16.75 -3.47 10.97
C GLU A 103 -16.03 -3.41 9.63
N GLU A 104 -14.92 -2.66 9.57
CA GLU A 104 -14.24 -2.35 8.30
C GLU A 104 -12.83 -2.93 8.21
N GLU A 105 -12.25 -3.38 9.35
CA GLU A 105 -10.83 -3.72 9.46
C GLU A 105 -10.61 -4.97 10.33
N SER A 106 -11.58 -5.89 10.37
CA SER A 106 -11.54 -7.05 11.28
C SER A 106 -10.30 -7.93 11.12
N TRP A 107 -9.63 -7.89 9.97
CA TRP A 107 -8.38 -8.60 9.68
C TRP A 107 -7.16 -7.67 9.60
N GLY A 108 -7.33 -6.38 9.87
CA GLY A 108 -6.27 -5.40 9.97
C GLY A 108 -6.25 -4.30 8.92
N MET A 109 -5.19 -3.50 9.00
CA MET A 109 -4.94 -2.31 8.19
C MET A 109 -3.58 -2.43 7.52
N GLU A 110 -3.48 -2.13 6.21
CA GLU A 110 -2.26 -2.30 5.43
C GLU A 110 -1.91 -1.05 4.60
N ASP A 111 -0.64 -0.89 4.31
CA ASP A 111 -0.09 0.01 3.28
C ASP A 111 -0.57 1.46 3.35
N PRO A 112 -0.40 2.15 4.49
CA PRO A 112 -0.88 3.52 4.66
C PRO A 112 -0.09 4.49 3.77
N ARG A 113 -0.80 5.43 3.14
CA ARG A 113 -0.24 6.53 2.37
C ARG A 113 -0.71 7.86 2.91
N ILE A 114 0.21 8.76 3.18
CA ILE A 114 -0.09 10.07 3.76
C ILE A 114 -0.02 11.13 2.66
N THR A 115 -1.14 11.78 2.39
CA THR A 115 -1.23 12.90 1.47
C THR A 115 -1.56 14.17 2.23
N LYS A 116 -0.65 15.13 2.24
CA LYS A 116 -0.92 16.46 2.81
C LYS A 116 -1.67 17.32 1.80
N ILE A 117 -2.86 17.80 2.18
CA ILE A 117 -3.65 18.74 1.39
C ILE A 117 -4.00 19.91 2.34
N ASP A 118 -3.52 21.08 2.00
CA ASP A 118 -3.55 22.25 2.88
C ASP A 118 -2.93 21.92 4.26
N ASP A 119 -3.67 22.12 5.36
CA ASP A 119 -3.21 21.84 6.72
C ASP A 119 -3.66 20.48 7.26
N ILE A 120 -4.19 19.62 6.41
CA ILE A 120 -4.71 18.31 6.79
C ILE A 120 -3.88 17.20 6.15
N TYR A 121 -3.57 16.18 6.91
CA TYR A 121 -2.95 14.94 6.44
C TYR A 121 -4.03 13.88 6.26
N TYR A 122 -4.29 13.52 5.01
CA TYR A 122 -5.20 12.44 4.65
C TYR A 122 -4.40 11.15 4.53
N ILE A 123 -4.85 10.13 5.23
CA ILE A 123 -4.21 8.81 5.29
C ILE A 123 -5.18 7.82 4.69
N ASN A 124 -4.90 7.36 3.49
CA ASN A 124 -5.61 6.23 2.92
C ASN A 124 -4.81 4.95 3.14
N TYR A 125 -5.50 3.86 3.40
CA TYR A 125 -4.90 2.56 3.69
C TYR A 125 -5.83 1.45 3.21
N THR A 126 -5.29 0.24 3.08
CA THR A 126 -6.08 -0.95 2.80
C THR A 126 -6.70 -1.45 4.09
N SER A 127 -8.03 -1.50 4.15
CA SER A 127 -8.81 -2.13 5.21
C SER A 127 -9.19 -3.55 4.78
N VAL A 128 -8.96 -4.55 5.64
CA VAL A 128 -9.12 -5.96 5.31
C VAL A 128 -10.15 -6.61 6.22
N THR A 129 -11.12 -7.29 5.62
CA THR A 129 -12.15 -8.08 6.30
C THR A 129 -12.41 -9.39 5.56
N GLU A 130 -13.32 -10.21 6.05
CA GLU A 130 -13.85 -11.39 5.35
C GLU A 130 -14.57 -11.03 4.03
N ASN A 131 -14.96 -9.76 3.86
CA ASN A 131 -15.63 -9.25 2.66
C ASN A 131 -14.64 -8.71 1.61
N GLY A 132 -13.34 -8.87 1.84
CA GLY A 132 -12.28 -8.45 0.95
C GLY A 132 -11.50 -7.24 1.44
N ALA A 133 -10.63 -6.73 0.57
CA ALA A 133 -9.74 -5.60 0.82
C ALA A 133 -10.29 -4.34 0.15
N GLY A 134 -10.72 -3.36 0.93
CA GLY A 134 -11.13 -2.04 0.47
C GLY A 134 -10.08 -0.97 0.81
N THR A 135 -10.30 0.25 0.34
CA THR A 135 -9.49 1.39 0.77
C THR A 135 -10.30 2.31 1.64
N SER A 136 -9.84 2.53 2.86
CA SER A 136 -10.41 3.47 3.83
C SER A 136 -9.61 4.76 3.92
N LEU A 137 -10.21 5.79 4.48
CA LEU A 137 -9.62 7.12 4.65
C LEU A 137 -9.73 7.58 6.10
N ILE A 138 -8.64 8.15 6.60
CA ILE A 138 -8.55 8.85 7.89
C ILE A 138 -7.92 10.21 7.64
N SER A 139 -8.22 11.21 8.47
CA SER A 139 -7.52 12.49 8.46
C SER A 139 -7.00 12.86 9.83
N THR A 140 -5.93 13.66 9.84
CA THR A 140 -5.34 14.23 11.06
C THR A 140 -4.69 15.57 10.77
N LYS A 141 -4.57 16.42 11.81
CA LYS A 141 -3.77 17.65 11.77
C LYS A 141 -2.51 17.58 12.62
N ASP A 142 -2.40 16.59 13.49
CA ASP A 142 -1.41 16.58 14.57
C ASP A 142 -0.75 15.22 14.82
N PHE A 143 -1.15 14.17 14.10
CA PHE A 143 -0.73 12.78 14.32
C PHE A 143 -0.96 12.28 15.75
N CYS A 144 -1.94 12.85 16.44
CA CYS A 144 -2.38 12.46 17.78
C CYS A 144 -3.88 12.15 17.78
N THR A 145 -4.66 12.92 17.03
CA THR A 145 -6.10 12.75 16.88
C THR A 145 -6.44 12.42 15.43
N PHE A 146 -7.30 11.44 15.25
CA PHE A 146 -7.64 10.91 13.91
C PHE A 146 -9.16 10.91 13.72
N GLU A 147 -9.60 11.45 12.58
CA GLU A 147 -10.99 11.38 12.12
C GLU A 147 -11.12 10.32 11.03
N ARG A 148 -12.03 9.35 11.21
CA ARG A 148 -12.28 8.27 10.24
C ARG A 148 -13.40 8.68 9.30
N HIS A 149 -13.19 8.43 8.00
CA HIS A 149 -14.15 8.74 6.94
C HIS A 149 -14.77 7.48 6.31
N GLY A 150 -14.34 6.28 6.75
CA GLY A 150 -14.81 5.00 6.24
C GLY A 150 -14.20 4.60 4.91
N ILE A 151 -14.81 3.63 4.24
CA ILE A 151 -14.36 3.06 2.98
C ILE A 151 -14.65 4.02 1.83
N ILE A 152 -13.61 4.43 1.10
CA ILE A 152 -13.68 5.31 -0.07
C ILE A 152 -13.60 4.56 -1.41
N PHE A 153 -13.03 3.36 -1.43
CA PHE A 153 -13.09 2.42 -2.54
C PHE A 153 -13.49 1.04 -2.01
N ALA A 154 -14.60 0.53 -2.50
CA ALA A 154 -15.12 -0.78 -2.10
C ALA A 154 -14.18 -1.93 -2.49
N PRO A 155 -14.21 -3.08 -1.80
CA PRO A 155 -13.47 -4.30 -2.15
C PRO A 155 -13.82 -4.80 -3.56
N GLU A 156 -12.91 -5.43 -4.31
CA GLU A 156 -11.47 -5.53 -4.02
C GLU A 156 -10.75 -4.34 -4.65
N ASN A 157 -10.17 -3.47 -3.85
CA ASN A 157 -9.41 -2.31 -4.32
C ASN A 157 -8.26 -1.96 -3.37
N LYS A 158 -7.07 -1.76 -3.90
CA LYS A 158 -5.83 -1.50 -3.17
C LYS A 158 -5.02 -0.37 -3.80
N ASP A 159 -3.90 -0.05 -3.19
CA ASP A 159 -2.83 0.82 -3.71
C ASP A 159 -3.30 2.20 -4.18
N VAL A 160 -4.29 2.73 -3.48
CA VAL A 160 -4.78 4.08 -3.78
C VAL A 160 -3.71 5.11 -3.44
N THR A 161 -3.48 6.06 -4.36
CA THR A 161 -2.62 7.23 -4.13
C THR A 161 -3.36 8.48 -4.56
N ILE A 162 -3.58 9.38 -3.60
CA ILE A 162 -4.31 10.63 -3.80
C ILE A 162 -3.33 11.74 -4.16
N PHE A 163 -3.65 12.57 -5.15
CA PHE A 163 -2.85 13.74 -5.49
C PHE A 163 -2.96 14.81 -4.39
N PRO A 164 -1.86 15.53 -4.07
CA PRO A 164 -1.83 16.48 -2.94
C PRO A 164 -2.55 17.81 -3.21
N GLN A 165 -3.16 17.96 -4.37
CA GLN A 165 -3.96 19.13 -4.73
C GLN A 165 -5.05 18.77 -5.73
N LYS A 166 -6.05 19.66 -5.87
CA LYS A 166 -7.06 19.52 -6.92
C LYS A 166 -6.47 19.81 -8.29
N ILE A 167 -6.87 19.00 -9.26
CA ILE A 167 -6.57 19.16 -10.68
C ILE A 167 -7.90 19.43 -11.40
N ASN A 168 -7.99 20.55 -12.09
CA ASN A 168 -9.24 21.01 -12.74
C ASN A 168 -10.46 21.02 -11.79
N GLY A 169 -10.23 21.45 -10.53
CA GLY A 169 -11.27 21.61 -9.51
C GLY A 169 -11.71 20.32 -8.80
N LYS A 170 -11.14 19.18 -9.14
CA LYS A 170 -11.43 17.88 -8.50
C LYS A 170 -10.18 17.26 -7.88
N TYR A 171 -10.35 16.50 -6.81
CA TYR A 171 -9.32 15.59 -6.34
C TYR A 171 -9.17 14.44 -7.32
N VAL A 172 -7.94 13.95 -7.46
CA VAL A 172 -7.59 12.85 -8.36
C VAL A 172 -6.88 11.77 -7.55
N ALA A 173 -7.14 10.51 -7.87
CA ALA A 173 -6.42 9.39 -7.28
C ALA A 173 -6.17 8.31 -8.32
N PHE A 174 -5.04 7.61 -8.17
CA PHE A 174 -4.87 6.29 -8.75
C PHE A 174 -5.38 5.23 -7.78
N ASN A 175 -5.97 4.17 -8.32
CA ASN A 175 -6.43 3.02 -7.56
C ASN A 175 -6.15 1.73 -8.35
N ARG A 176 -6.21 0.59 -7.68
CA ARG A 176 -5.99 -0.72 -8.30
C ARG A 176 -7.08 -1.70 -7.90
N PRO A 177 -8.12 -1.85 -8.72
CA PRO A 177 -9.04 -2.97 -8.59
C PRO A 177 -8.30 -4.32 -8.70
N VAL A 178 -8.73 -5.31 -7.93
CA VAL A 178 -8.17 -6.67 -7.94
C VAL A 178 -9.24 -7.63 -8.46
N PRO A 179 -9.34 -7.82 -9.78
CA PRO A 179 -10.39 -8.63 -10.37
C PRO A 179 -10.19 -10.12 -10.04
N GLY A 180 -11.25 -10.79 -9.59
CA GLY A 180 -11.24 -12.22 -9.29
C GLY A 180 -11.44 -13.14 -10.50
N GLY A 181 -11.87 -12.60 -11.65
CA GLY A 181 -12.23 -13.41 -12.83
C GLY A 181 -11.69 -12.87 -14.15
N ILE A 182 -12.14 -11.71 -14.59
CA ILE A 182 -11.76 -11.11 -15.88
C ILE A 182 -10.82 -9.94 -15.64
N GLY A 183 -9.67 -9.92 -16.34
CA GLY A 183 -8.68 -8.87 -16.27
C GLY A 183 -7.56 -9.18 -15.27
N ASN A 184 -6.68 -8.20 -15.08
CA ASN A 184 -5.52 -8.27 -14.20
C ASN A 184 -5.52 -7.09 -13.21
N PRO A 185 -4.78 -7.15 -12.11
CA PRO A 185 -4.60 -6.01 -11.21
C PRO A 185 -3.82 -4.88 -11.92
N GLN A 186 -4.54 -3.86 -12.37
CA GLN A 186 -4.03 -2.74 -13.18
C GLN A 186 -4.42 -1.41 -12.55
N MET A 187 -3.67 -0.36 -12.91
CA MET A 187 -3.94 0.98 -12.39
C MET A 187 -5.11 1.65 -13.11
N TRP A 188 -5.96 2.25 -12.31
CA TRP A 188 -7.09 3.09 -12.74
C TRP A 188 -6.94 4.48 -12.14
N ILE A 189 -7.53 5.48 -12.80
CA ILE A 189 -7.62 6.85 -12.31
C ILE A 189 -9.08 7.17 -11.97
N ALA A 190 -9.28 7.88 -10.87
CA ALA A 190 -10.60 8.28 -10.39
C ALA A 190 -10.58 9.76 -9.98
N LYS A 191 -11.76 10.40 -9.99
CA LYS A 191 -11.93 11.79 -9.55
C LYS A 191 -12.97 11.89 -8.44
N SER A 192 -12.78 12.86 -7.53
CA SER A 192 -13.69 13.12 -6.42
C SER A 192 -13.90 14.64 -6.21
N PRO A 193 -15.08 15.09 -5.82
CA PRO A 193 -15.31 16.46 -5.39
C PRO A 193 -14.82 16.74 -3.96
N ASP A 194 -14.72 15.71 -3.09
CA ASP A 194 -14.63 15.85 -1.63
C ASP A 194 -13.73 14.81 -0.92
N LEU A 195 -12.96 13.99 -1.65
CA LEU A 195 -12.11 12.89 -1.17
C LEU A 195 -12.88 11.63 -0.69
N ILE A 196 -14.20 11.69 -0.57
CA ILE A 196 -15.04 10.59 -0.09
C ILE A 196 -15.74 9.90 -1.26
N HIS A 197 -16.36 10.69 -2.14
CA HIS A 197 -17.14 10.18 -3.25
C HIS A 197 -16.28 10.12 -4.52
N TRP A 198 -15.81 8.93 -4.89
CA TRP A 198 -14.96 8.70 -6.05
C TRP A 198 -15.75 8.16 -7.24
N GLY A 199 -15.56 8.81 -8.39
CA GLY A 199 -16.21 8.45 -9.65
C GLY A 199 -15.31 8.74 -10.85
N GLU A 200 -15.91 8.83 -12.05
CA GLU A 200 -15.19 9.07 -13.32
C GLU A 200 -14.01 8.11 -13.52
N GLN A 201 -14.21 6.85 -13.11
CA GLN A 201 -13.19 5.83 -13.15
C GLN A 201 -12.79 5.48 -14.58
N ARG A 202 -11.47 5.49 -14.86
CA ARG A 202 -10.91 5.13 -16.15
C ARG A 202 -9.69 4.24 -15.97
N HIS A 203 -9.51 3.27 -16.86
CA HIS A 203 -8.27 2.54 -16.95
C HIS A 203 -7.12 3.51 -17.28
N PHE A 204 -6.01 3.40 -16.54
CA PHE A 204 -4.85 4.25 -16.71
C PHE A 204 -3.69 3.50 -17.34
N CYS A 205 -3.18 2.45 -16.70
CA CYS A 205 -2.01 1.73 -17.14
C CYS A 205 -2.16 0.23 -16.85
N GLY A 206 -1.87 -0.57 -17.86
CA GLY A 206 -1.84 -2.03 -17.79
C GLY A 206 -0.47 -2.59 -17.44
N ILE A 207 -0.45 -3.90 -17.16
CA ILE A 207 0.77 -4.69 -17.08
C ILE A 207 1.42 -4.78 -18.47
N SER A 208 2.73 -5.06 -18.49
CA SER A 208 3.43 -5.32 -19.75
C SER A 208 2.84 -6.53 -20.48
N SER A 209 2.78 -6.45 -21.80
CA SER A 209 2.48 -7.60 -22.66
C SER A 209 3.69 -8.52 -22.86
N ASP A 210 4.90 -8.05 -22.58
CA ASP A 210 6.10 -8.84 -22.56
C ASP A 210 6.13 -9.70 -21.28
N THR A 211 6.09 -11.02 -21.46
CA THR A 211 6.01 -11.98 -20.35
C THR A 211 7.33 -12.19 -19.60
N GLU A 212 8.39 -11.53 -20.03
CA GLU A 212 9.69 -11.48 -19.35
C GLU A 212 9.93 -10.11 -18.68
N SER A 213 8.97 -9.18 -18.77
CA SER A 213 9.08 -7.87 -18.16
C SER A 213 8.85 -7.94 -16.64
N TRP A 214 9.55 -7.06 -15.92
CA TRP A 214 9.42 -6.93 -14.46
C TRP A 214 8.03 -6.45 -14.00
N ASP A 215 7.18 -5.96 -14.93
CA ASP A 215 5.84 -5.44 -14.69
C ASP A 215 4.74 -6.24 -15.43
N ASP A 216 4.95 -7.53 -15.68
CA ASP A 216 4.03 -8.40 -16.44
C ASP A 216 2.96 -9.10 -15.57
N GLY A 217 3.06 -9.03 -14.24
CA GLY A 217 2.12 -9.66 -13.31
C GLY A 217 1.07 -8.71 -12.75
N ARG A 218 1.49 -7.58 -12.20
CA ARG A 218 0.61 -6.55 -11.62
C ARG A 218 1.29 -5.19 -11.57
N ILE A 219 0.48 -4.12 -11.53
CA ILE A 219 0.96 -2.74 -11.41
C ILE A 219 0.03 -1.96 -10.48
N GLY A 220 0.58 -1.17 -9.55
CA GLY A 220 -0.19 -0.40 -8.58
C GLY A 220 0.49 0.88 -8.13
N GLY A 221 -0.26 1.70 -7.40
CA GLY A 221 0.28 2.93 -6.85
C GLY A 221 1.35 2.67 -5.79
N GLY A 222 2.45 3.38 -5.87
CA GLY A 222 3.51 3.44 -4.86
C GLY A 222 3.38 4.68 -3.99
N ALA A 223 4.31 5.63 -4.13
CA ALA A 223 4.29 6.88 -3.39
C ALA A 223 3.21 7.86 -3.89
N VAL A 224 2.82 8.80 -3.03
CA VAL A 224 1.98 9.95 -3.40
C VAL A 224 2.66 10.73 -4.53
N PRO A 225 1.94 11.11 -5.61
CA PRO A 225 2.54 11.89 -6.70
C PRO A 225 3.02 13.27 -6.22
N PHE A 226 4.10 13.76 -6.80
CA PHE A 226 4.61 15.10 -6.53
C PHE A 226 4.79 15.89 -7.82
N LEU A 227 4.56 17.20 -7.76
CA LEU A 227 4.65 18.10 -8.90
C LEU A 227 6.07 18.62 -9.07
N THR A 228 6.51 18.67 -10.32
CA THR A 228 7.78 19.27 -10.76
C THR A 228 7.52 20.29 -11.86
N ASP A 229 8.54 21.00 -12.31
CA ASP A 229 8.48 21.88 -13.48
C ASP A 229 8.20 21.16 -14.81
N LYS A 230 8.41 19.83 -14.85
CA LYS A 230 8.15 18.98 -16.02
C LYS A 230 6.78 18.29 -16.01
N GLY A 231 6.08 18.32 -14.88
CA GLY A 231 4.80 17.64 -14.64
C GLY A 231 4.80 16.80 -13.36
N TRP A 232 3.79 15.95 -13.22
CA TRP A 232 3.67 15.08 -12.06
C TRP A 232 4.62 13.87 -12.16
N VAL A 233 5.43 13.68 -11.16
CA VAL A 233 6.19 12.43 -11.00
C VAL A 233 5.40 11.46 -10.15
N LYS A 234 5.21 10.24 -10.65
CA LYS A 234 4.51 9.15 -9.98
C LYS A 234 5.43 7.94 -9.84
N ILE A 235 5.97 7.72 -8.64
CA ILE A 235 6.65 6.46 -8.33
C ILE A 235 5.58 5.39 -8.08
N TYR A 236 5.68 4.28 -8.80
CA TYR A 236 4.77 3.17 -8.72
C TYR A 236 5.52 1.87 -8.41
N HIS A 237 4.80 0.84 -8.00
CA HIS A 237 5.34 -0.51 -7.92
C HIS A 237 4.70 -1.40 -8.98
N ALA A 238 5.46 -2.36 -9.43
CA ALA A 238 4.96 -3.45 -10.24
C ALA A 238 5.62 -4.76 -9.80
N ALA A 239 5.01 -5.87 -10.14
CA ALA A 239 5.58 -7.18 -9.91
C ALA A 239 5.48 -8.04 -11.15
N ASP A 240 6.47 -8.90 -11.35
CA ASP A 240 6.41 -9.97 -12.33
C ASP A 240 5.46 -11.10 -11.88
N ARG A 241 5.32 -12.13 -12.70
CA ARG A 241 4.49 -13.31 -12.39
C ARG A 241 5.01 -14.17 -11.25
N ASN A 242 6.26 -13.97 -10.85
CA ASN A 242 6.91 -14.66 -9.73
C ASN A 242 6.86 -13.85 -8.43
N ASP A 243 6.03 -12.79 -8.41
CA ASP A 243 5.89 -11.91 -7.26
C ASP A 243 7.17 -11.13 -6.89
N ARG A 244 8.09 -10.88 -7.83
CA ARG A 244 9.22 -10.00 -7.62
C ARG A 244 8.78 -8.56 -7.80
N TYR A 245 8.72 -7.81 -6.70
CA TYR A 245 8.25 -6.41 -6.69
C TYR A 245 9.40 -5.43 -6.89
N CYS A 246 9.23 -4.54 -7.85
CA CYS A 246 10.16 -3.46 -8.18
C CYS A 246 9.44 -2.11 -8.21
N LEU A 247 10.20 -1.01 -8.17
CA LEU A 247 9.69 0.35 -8.34
C LEU A 247 10.04 0.89 -9.71
N GLY A 248 9.11 1.64 -10.31
CA GLY A 248 9.31 2.45 -11.50
C GLY A 248 8.74 3.85 -11.33
N ALA A 249 8.88 4.69 -12.35
CA ALA A 249 8.34 6.04 -12.32
C ALA A 249 7.67 6.42 -13.64
N PHE A 250 6.58 7.20 -13.53
CA PHE A 250 5.95 7.93 -14.62
C PHE A 250 6.19 9.42 -14.47
N LEU A 251 6.35 10.11 -15.58
CA LEU A 251 6.13 11.54 -15.70
C LEU A 251 4.77 11.75 -16.39
N LEU A 252 3.88 12.50 -15.74
CA LEU A 252 2.51 12.70 -16.18
C LEU A 252 2.27 14.19 -16.47
N ASP A 253 1.33 14.46 -17.37
CA ASP A 253 0.93 15.85 -17.68
C ASP A 253 0.38 16.57 -16.43
N GLU A 254 0.77 17.81 -16.24
CA GLU A 254 0.39 18.62 -15.08
C GLU A 254 -1.13 18.82 -14.97
N LYS A 255 -1.80 19.03 -16.11
CA LYS A 255 -3.23 19.37 -16.17
C LYS A 255 -4.13 18.16 -16.33
N ASP A 256 -3.60 17.08 -16.93
CA ASP A 256 -4.31 15.80 -17.06
C ASP A 256 -3.37 14.63 -16.75
N PRO A 257 -3.29 14.21 -15.48
CA PRO A 257 -2.39 13.12 -15.08
C PRO A 257 -2.80 11.74 -15.62
N SER A 258 -3.84 11.65 -16.45
CA SER A 258 -4.11 10.45 -17.24
C SER A 258 -3.22 10.33 -18.48
N ILE A 259 -2.48 11.40 -18.83
CA ILE A 259 -1.54 11.43 -19.94
C ILE A 259 -0.14 11.14 -19.41
N VAL A 260 0.47 10.06 -19.90
CA VAL A 260 1.85 9.69 -19.58
C VAL A 260 2.78 10.36 -20.60
N LEU A 261 3.67 11.21 -20.11
CA LEU A 261 4.68 11.91 -20.93
C LEU A 261 5.95 11.09 -21.07
N ALA A 262 6.34 10.40 -19.99
CA ALA A 262 7.51 9.53 -19.99
C ALA A 262 7.35 8.42 -18.93
N LYS A 263 8.09 7.33 -19.08
CA LYS A 263 8.12 6.18 -18.17
C LYS A 263 9.55 5.65 -18.07
N THR A 264 9.97 5.19 -16.89
CA THR A 264 11.21 4.42 -16.77
C THR A 264 11.05 3.06 -17.44
N LYS A 265 12.05 2.68 -18.24
CA LYS A 265 12.07 1.38 -18.91
C LYS A 265 12.43 0.26 -17.95
N ASP A 266 13.49 0.50 -17.21
CA ASP A 266 14.00 -0.42 -16.19
C ASP A 266 13.52 0.01 -14.80
N PRO A 267 13.49 -0.89 -13.80
CA PRO A 267 13.20 -0.53 -12.43
C PRO A 267 14.18 0.53 -11.89
N ILE A 268 13.67 1.52 -11.15
CA ILE A 268 14.51 2.47 -10.41
C ILE A 268 15.02 1.89 -9.08
N LEU A 269 14.34 0.87 -8.58
CA LEU A 269 14.72 0.10 -7.40
C LEU A 269 14.18 -1.33 -7.54
N GLU A 270 15.04 -2.32 -7.30
CA GLU A 270 14.71 -3.73 -7.36
C GLU A 270 15.33 -4.49 -6.19
N PRO A 271 14.77 -5.65 -5.77
CA PRO A 271 15.33 -6.43 -4.69
C PRO A 271 16.70 -7.01 -5.06
N GLN A 272 17.74 -6.64 -4.34
CA GLN A 272 19.12 -7.11 -4.53
C GLN A 272 19.73 -7.60 -3.23
N GLU A 273 19.50 -6.88 -2.15
CA GLU A 273 20.07 -7.17 -0.85
C GLU A 273 19.38 -8.34 -0.15
N LYS A 274 20.08 -8.98 0.78
CA LYS A 274 19.53 -10.14 1.50
C LYS A 274 18.26 -9.81 2.28
N TYR A 275 18.14 -8.59 2.81
CA TYR A 275 16.97 -8.13 3.55
C TYR A 275 15.80 -7.74 2.63
N GLU A 276 16.01 -7.67 1.31
CA GLU A 276 14.98 -7.45 0.29
C GLU A 276 14.52 -8.76 -0.36
N THR A 277 15.46 -9.73 -0.44
CA THR A 277 15.18 -11.03 -1.05
C THR A 277 14.68 -12.08 -0.06
N ASN A 278 14.94 -11.90 1.26
CA ASN A 278 14.55 -12.84 2.30
C ASN A 278 13.87 -12.11 3.46
N GLY A 279 12.63 -12.50 3.77
CA GLY A 279 11.82 -11.96 4.84
C GLY A 279 10.47 -12.66 4.92
N PHE A 280 9.45 -11.97 5.43
CA PHE A 280 8.09 -12.51 5.51
C PHE A 280 7.49 -12.75 4.11
N PHE A 281 7.78 -11.86 3.16
CA PHE A 281 7.47 -12.01 1.73
C PHE A 281 8.68 -11.56 0.90
N GLY A 282 9.53 -12.50 0.51
CA GLY A 282 10.80 -12.23 -0.16
C GLY A 282 10.67 -11.66 -1.57
N ASN A 283 11.79 -11.09 -2.08
CA ASN A 283 11.90 -10.42 -3.38
C ASN A 283 11.00 -9.20 -3.52
N VAL A 284 10.93 -8.37 -2.49
CA VAL A 284 10.05 -7.19 -2.45
C VAL A 284 10.80 -5.92 -2.07
N VAL A 285 10.67 -4.90 -2.91
CA VAL A 285 10.82 -3.49 -2.57
C VAL A 285 9.50 -2.78 -2.86
N PHE A 286 8.87 -2.21 -1.82
CA PHE A 286 7.52 -1.66 -1.89
C PHE A 286 7.44 -0.33 -1.16
N THR A 287 6.99 0.74 -1.81
CA THR A 287 6.88 2.04 -1.16
C THR A 287 5.43 2.53 -1.06
N CYS A 288 5.14 3.23 0.05
CA CYS A 288 3.91 3.99 0.26
C CYS A 288 4.14 5.50 0.30
N GLY A 289 5.41 5.96 0.27
CA GLY A 289 5.70 7.38 0.38
C GLY A 289 7.13 7.76 0.05
N CYS A 290 7.28 9.02 -0.37
CA CYS A 290 8.57 9.66 -0.59
C CYS A 290 8.55 11.08 -0.01
N LEU A 291 9.74 11.65 0.18
CA LEU A 291 9.96 13.07 0.39
C LEU A 291 10.74 13.64 -0.80
N VAL A 292 10.46 14.88 -1.14
CA VAL A 292 11.16 15.57 -2.23
C VAL A 292 11.68 16.89 -1.68
N ASN A 293 12.99 17.05 -1.69
CA ASN A 293 13.68 18.25 -1.24
C ASN A 293 14.61 18.72 -2.34
N ASP A 294 14.27 19.84 -2.99
CA ASP A 294 14.99 20.36 -4.16
C ASP A 294 15.13 19.29 -5.26
N ASN A 295 16.38 18.90 -5.57
CA ASN A 295 16.68 17.88 -6.58
C ASN A 295 16.75 16.45 -6.01
N LYS A 296 16.38 16.23 -4.74
CA LYS A 296 16.53 14.94 -4.08
C LYS A 296 15.18 14.29 -3.79
N VAL A 297 15.03 13.04 -4.20
CA VAL A 297 13.89 12.18 -3.89
C VAL A 297 14.33 11.13 -2.88
N ILE A 298 13.69 11.11 -1.72
CA ILE A 298 13.96 10.16 -0.63
C ILE A 298 12.77 9.20 -0.56
N ILE A 299 13.01 7.92 -0.83
CA ILE A 299 11.98 6.88 -0.76
C ILE A 299 12.16 6.09 0.53
N TYR A 300 11.09 5.94 1.30
CA TYR A 300 10.99 4.95 2.37
C TYR A 300 10.22 3.76 1.84
N TYR A 301 10.82 2.57 1.94
CA TYR A 301 10.24 1.36 1.36
C TYR A 301 10.29 0.17 2.31
N GLY A 302 9.30 -0.70 2.18
CA GLY A 302 9.31 -2.02 2.80
C GLY A 302 10.19 -2.97 2.02
N ALA A 303 11.07 -3.67 2.71
CA ALA A 303 11.94 -4.70 2.18
C ALA A 303 11.49 -6.07 2.70
N ALA A 304 11.10 -6.97 1.79
CA ALA A 304 10.64 -8.33 2.04
C ALA A 304 9.55 -8.44 3.13
N ASP A 305 8.68 -7.41 3.29
CA ASP A 305 7.65 -7.29 4.33
C ASP A 305 8.17 -7.49 5.76
N ASP A 306 9.44 -7.16 6.02
CA ASP A 306 10.10 -7.37 7.31
C ASP A 306 10.78 -6.10 7.84
N LYS A 307 11.30 -5.25 6.96
CA LYS A 307 12.06 -4.05 7.33
C LYS A 307 11.58 -2.82 6.57
N ILE A 308 11.80 -1.63 7.17
CA ILE A 308 11.66 -0.36 6.49
C ILE A 308 13.05 0.15 6.18
N CYS A 309 13.28 0.45 4.92
CA CYS A 309 14.55 0.92 4.38
C CYS A 309 14.39 2.29 3.73
N ARG A 310 15.52 2.93 3.38
CA ARG A 310 15.56 4.22 2.70
C ARG A 310 16.45 4.11 1.47
N ALA A 311 16.00 4.71 0.36
CA ALA A 311 16.77 4.92 -0.85
C ALA A 311 16.66 6.39 -1.28
N ASP A 312 17.78 6.97 -1.70
CA ASP A 312 17.89 8.35 -2.13
C ASP A 312 18.23 8.40 -3.62
N PHE A 313 17.54 9.25 -4.38
CA PHE A 313 17.77 9.49 -5.81
C PHE A 313 17.92 10.99 -6.06
N GLU A 314 18.74 11.34 -7.06
CA GLU A 314 18.66 12.67 -7.64
C GLU A 314 17.51 12.72 -8.66
N LEU A 315 16.71 13.79 -8.63
CA LEU A 315 15.57 13.95 -9.53
C LEU A 315 15.98 14.00 -11.00
N ASP A 316 17.14 14.59 -11.29
CA ASP A 316 17.71 14.63 -12.64
C ASP A 316 18.07 13.24 -13.16
N ASP A 317 18.61 12.36 -12.31
CA ASP A 317 18.91 10.96 -12.65
C ASP A 317 17.64 10.19 -12.93
N LEU A 318 16.59 10.44 -12.13
CA LEU A 318 15.27 9.83 -12.36
C LEU A 318 14.69 10.24 -13.72
N PHE A 319 14.77 11.52 -14.10
CA PHE A 319 14.35 11.98 -15.42
C PHE A 319 15.20 11.41 -16.55
N ALA A 320 16.52 11.27 -16.34
CA ALA A 320 17.43 10.69 -17.34
C ALA A 320 17.15 9.21 -17.61
N ALA A 321 16.58 8.48 -16.61
CA ALA A 321 16.18 7.09 -16.74
C ALA A 321 14.82 6.90 -17.45
N MET A 322 14.08 7.97 -17.76
CA MET A 322 12.77 7.91 -18.41
C MET A 322 12.89 7.97 -19.94
N GLU A 323 12.09 7.16 -20.61
CA GLU A 323 11.84 7.24 -22.05
C GLU A 323 10.55 8.05 -22.30
N TYR A 324 10.65 9.10 -23.11
CA TYR A 324 9.49 9.90 -23.51
C TYR A 324 8.63 9.15 -24.49
N ILE A 325 7.32 9.27 -24.33
CA ILE A 325 6.31 8.62 -25.16
C ILE A 325 5.89 9.63 -26.22
N ASP A 326 5.99 9.26 -27.49
CA ASP A 326 5.44 10.06 -28.61
C ASP A 326 3.91 10.09 -28.49
N ILE A 327 3.33 11.27 -28.29
CA ILE A 327 1.89 11.51 -28.10
C ILE A 327 1.22 11.77 -29.46
#